data_73cb447c2dc2a8607a9f269ca110ccf4
#
_entry.id   73cb447c2dc2a8607a9f269ca110ccf4
#
_cell.length_a   1.000
_cell.length_b   1.000
_cell.length_c   1.000
_cell.angle_alpha   90.00
_cell.angle_beta   90.00
_cell.angle_gamma   90.00
#
_symmetry.space_group_name_H-M   'P 1'
#
loop_
_entity.id
_entity.type
_entity.pdbx_description
1 polymer ?
#
loop_
_entity_poly.entity_id
_entity_poly.type
_entity_poly.pdbx_seq_one_letter_code
_entity_poly.pdbx_strand_id
1 'polypeptide(L)'
;MLGFRGGAVAIAALVAMHVMASPATAAGIRIGIDADPDILDPAQGGSVSGREIFAALCDKLVTATPDGGFAPQLATSWTWSPDNKILTLTLRDGVVFQDGEPLDAAAVKANLERYRTAPISRRKSELKPIDSIAVVDRLTLQITLSRPYAPLVAVLSDRAGMMLSPKAVAAAGDAIGLHPVCAGPFEFVERRQGDHILLKRFDRYWNKDAIFLDSVEYLPIPDGTVRLLNLRSGDLDIVEHVAPTDIPAVRDDPDVALVQAPSLAYDLITFNIHHGDQANSPIGQNAKVRQALELSLDREAINAVAYDGLFTPSNQPEGPGTRFYDPDHPLPARDLDKAKALLAEAGVPNPSFTLLVTNNPATQQVGQMIQAMAGEAGFDIKVQALEAAALAASANDGNYQAAIAIWSGRPDPDANIAAWAGCEAFQNWGRYCNPDFDGVLAQARETTDDARRTVLYRQAAGIFLTDLPQIVLYHYTSVWGMRRSVTGFTAYPDGLIRLQGVKIEAAK
;
A
#
# COMPACT_ATOMS: atom_id res chain seq x y z
N MET A 1 1.95 56.16 -86.80
CA MET A 1 0.76 55.37 -86.90
C MET A 1 0.72 54.43 -85.78
N LEU A 2 -0.19 54.53 -84.93
CA LEU A 2 -0.63 53.78 -83.75
C LEU A 2 0.30 52.77 -83.13
N GLY A 3 0.81 53.14 -81.95
CA GLY A 3 1.49 52.25 -81.03
C GLY A 3 0.52 51.70 -80.03
N PHE A 4 0.62 50.39 -79.70
CA PHE A 4 -0.06 49.74 -78.60
C PHE A 4 0.95 49.51 -77.49
N ARG A 5 0.65 50.12 -76.31
CA ARG A 5 1.35 49.82 -75.05
C ARG A 5 0.61 48.71 -74.36
N GLY A 6 1.24 47.54 -74.19
CA GLY A 6 0.73 46.44 -73.33
C GLY A 6 1.21 46.63 -71.92
N GLY A 7 0.28 46.81 -71.00
CA GLY A 7 0.53 46.82 -69.54
C GLY A 7 0.53 45.38 -69.00
N ALA A 8 1.59 45.00 -68.34
CA ALA A 8 1.69 43.74 -67.59
C ALA A 8 1.09 43.91 -66.19
N VAL A 9 0.01 43.16 -65.90
CA VAL A 9 -0.59 43.04 -64.57
C VAL A 9 0.09 41.90 -63.84
N ALA A 10 0.88 42.19 -62.81
CA ALA A 10 1.44 41.20 -61.90
C ALA A 10 0.39 40.75 -60.89
N ILE A 11 -0.07 39.50 -60.97
CA ILE A 11 -0.92 38.86 -60.00
C ILE A 11 -0.04 38.29 -58.90
N ALA A 12 0.00 38.91 -57.72
CA ALA A 12 0.62 38.36 -56.52
C ALA A 12 -0.30 37.29 -55.89
N ALA A 13 0.07 36.02 -56.06
CA ALA A 13 -0.63 34.91 -55.36
C ALA A 13 -0.16 34.84 -53.90
N LEU A 14 -1.02 35.24 -52.97
CA LEU A 14 -0.86 34.98 -51.53
C LEU A 14 -1.11 33.48 -51.28
N VAL A 15 -0.02 32.71 -51.05
CA VAL A 15 -0.12 31.35 -50.53
C VAL A 15 -0.38 31.44 -49.02
N ALA A 16 -1.63 31.25 -48.60
CA ALA A 16 -1.98 31.08 -47.20
C ALA A 16 -1.50 29.73 -46.74
N MET A 17 -0.40 29.69 -45.96
CA MET A 17 0.08 28.53 -45.29
C MET A 17 -0.89 28.17 -44.15
N HIS A 18 -1.82 27.25 -44.41
CA HIS A 18 -2.60 26.62 -43.36
C HIS A 18 -1.67 25.71 -42.53
N VAL A 19 -1.24 26.19 -41.38
CA VAL A 19 -0.66 25.31 -40.36
C VAL A 19 -1.80 24.38 -39.91
N MET A 20 -1.85 23.17 -40.47
CA MET A 20 -2.68 22.10 -39.94
C MET A 20 -2.13 21.77 -38.55
N ALA A 21 -2.79 22.24 -37.50
CA ALA A 21 -2.59 21.69 -36.16
C ALA A 21 -2.96 20.21 -36.24
N SER A 22 -1.97 19.33 -36.15
CA SER A 22 -2.23 17.91 -35.97
C SER A 22 -3.15 17.76 -34.75
N PRO A 23 -4.23 16.98 -34.83
CA PRO A 23 -5.03 16.69 -33.65
C PRO A 23 -4.08 16.10 -32.61
N ALA A 24 -4.01 16.71 -31.42
CA ALA A 24 -3.31 16.12 -30.30
C ALA A 24 -3.93 14.73 -30.11
N THR A 25 -3.18 13.70 -30.38
CA THR A 25 -3.57 12.33 -30.04
C THR A 25 -3.86 12.31 -28.55
N ALA A 26 -5.05 11.87 -28.17
CA ALA A 26 -5.44 11.73 -26.76
C ALA A 26 -4.36 10.93 -26.05
N ALA A 27 -3.76 11.51 -25.00
CA ALA A 27 -2.67 10.89 -24.25
C ALA A 27 -3.25 9.85 -23.28
N GLY A 28 -3.51 8.63 -23.76
CA GLY A 28 -3.88 7.49 -22.93
C GLY A 28 -2.65 6.78 -22.38
N ILE A 29 -2.71 6.31 -21.13
CA ILE A 29 -1.67 5.49 -20.50
C ILE A 29 -2.23 4.09 -20.18
N ARG A 30 -1.42 3.04 -20.44
CA ARG A 30 -1.74 1.65 -20.16
C ARG A 30 -0.84 1.12 -19.05
N ILE A 31 -1.44 0.66 -17.96
CA ILE A 31 -0.75 0.24 -16.75
C ILE A 31 -1.01 -1.23 -16.50
N GLY A 32 0.05 -2.04 -16.52
CA GLY A 32 -0.03 -3.46 -16.15
C GLY A 32 0.01 -3.64 -14.64
N ILE A 33 -1.05 -4.20 -14.08
CA ILE A 33 -1.20 -4.51 -12.65
C ILE A 33 -1.18 -6.02 -12.42
N ASP A 34 -0.85 -6.46 -11.20
CA ASP A 34 -0.66 -7.88 -10.87
C ASP A 34 -1.96 -8.67 -10.68
N ALA A 35 -3.06 -7.99 -10.36
CA ALA A 35 -4.35 -8.63 -10.14
C ALA A 35 -5.54 -7.73 -10.48
N ASP A 36 -6.64 -8.34 -10.87
CA ASP A 36 -7.92 -7.63 -10.99
C ASP A 36 -8.45 -7.26 -9.58
N PRO A 37 -8.94 -6.03 -9.35
CA PRO A 37 -9.45 -5.62 -8.05
C PRO A 37 -10.69 -6.44 -7.62
N ASP A 38 -10.85 -6.61 -6.31
CA ASP A 38 -12.04 -7.27 -5.75
C ASP A 38 -13.32 -6.45 -6.05
N ILE A 39 -13.37 -5.20 -5.63
CA ILE A 39 -14.50 -4.28 -5.87
C ILE A 39 -14.02 -2.83 -5.85
N LEU A 40 -14.65 -1.96 -6.66
CA LEU A 40 -14.32 -0.53 -6.74
C LEU A 40 -15.19 0.33 -5.81
N ASP A 41 -15.33 -0.10 -4.56
CA ASP A 41 -15.94 0.66 -3.45
C ASP A 41 -14.95 0.73 -2.28
N PRO A 42 -14.47 1.92 -1.87
CA PRO A 42 -13.53 2.05 -0.75
C PRO A 42 -14.04 1.44 0.57
N ALA A 43 -15.35 1.39 0.79
CA ALA A 43 -15.94 0.76 1.96
C ALA A 43 -15.71 -0.77 1.97
N GLN A 44 -15.84 -1.41 0.82
CA GLN A 44 -15.83 -2.87 0.66
C GLN A 44 -14.46 -3.41 0.24
N GLY A 45 -13.72 -2.63 -0.59
CA GLY A 45 -12.46 -3.05 -1.19
C GLY A 45 -11.39 -3.44 -0.17
N GLY A 46 -10.78 -4.61 -0.36
CA GLY A 46 -9.71 -5.17 0.45
C GLY A 46 -8.39 -5.33 -0.30
N SER A 47 -8.42 -5.46 -1.64
CA SER A 47 -7.25 -5.73 -2.47
C SER A 47 -6.29 -4.55 -2.59
N VAL A 48 -5.01 -4.85 -2.86
CA VAL A 48 -3.98 -3.84 -3.18
C VAL A 48 -4.29 -3.25 -4.56
N SER A 49 -4.63 -4.08 -5.56
CA SER A 49 -5.02 -3.64 -6.91
C SER A 49 -6.20 -2.66 -6.88
N GLY A 50 -7.18 -2.86 -5.97
CA GLY A 50 -8.26 -1.89 -5.75
C GLY A 50 -7.74 -0.53 -5.27
N ARG A 51 -6.73 -0.50 -4.37
CA ARG A 51 -6.09 0.75 -3.92
C ARG A 51 -5.39 1.47 -5.06
N GLU A 52 -4.77 0.72 -5.98
CA GLU A 52 -4.11 1.26 -7.16
C GLU A 52 -5.09 2.07 -8.02
N ILE A 53 -6.24 1.47 -8.34
CA ILE A 53 -7.27 2.11 -9.16
C ILE A 53 -7.93 3.27 -8.41
N PHE A 54 -8.17 3.13 -7.10
CA PHE A 54 -8.68 4.22 -6.28
C PHE A 54 -7.77 5.45 -6.26
N ALA A 55 -6.44 5.28 -6.37
CA ALA A 55 -5.51 6.41 -6.42
C ALA A 55 -5.77 7.34 -7.62
N ALA A 56 -6.35 6.82 -8.72
CA ALA A 56 -6.78 7.60 -9.88
C ALA A 56 -8.25 8.05 -9.80
N LEU A 57 -9.13 7.25 -9.19
CA LEU A 57 -10.57 7.53 -9.14
C LEU A 57 -10.99 8.48 -8.01
N CYS A 58 -10.42 8.31 -6.81
CA CYS A 58 -10.96 8.88 -5.58
C CYS A 58 -9.89 9.64 -4.81
N ASP A 59 -9.97 10.96 -4.77
CA ASP A 59 -9.18 11.73 -3.82
C ASP A 59 -9.59 11.42 -2.38
N LYS A 60 -8.63 11.63 -1.49
CA LYS A 60 -8.73 11.41 -0.05
C LYS A 60 -8.79 12.75 0.69
N LEU A 61 -9.21 12.74 1.94
CA LEU A 61 -9.16 13.94 2.78
C LEU A 61 -7.71 14.42 2.96
N VAL A 62 -6.80 13.49 3.19
CA VAL A 62 -5.36 13.72 3.35
C VAL A 62 -4.63 12.76 2.42
N THR A 63 -3.46 13.11 1.90
CA THR A 63 -2.62 12.21 1.11
C THR A 63 -1.29 11.95 1.80
N ALA A 64 -0.72 10.75 1.60
CA ALA A 64 0.64 10.47 2.01
C ALA A 64 1.63 11.19 1.07
N THR A 65 2.81 11.56 1.59
CA THR A 65 3.91 12.15 0.83
C THR A 65 5.01 11.13 0.55
N PRO A 66 5.90 11.36 -0.45
CA PRO A 66 6.98 10.43 -0.76
C PRO A 66 7.95 10.17 0.38
N ASP A 67 8.06 11.09 1.35
CA ASP A 67 8.89 10.96 2.56
C ASP A 67 8.17 10.29 3.74
N GLY A 68 6.94 9.78 3.52
CA GLY A 68 6.14 9.09 4.53
C GLY A 68 5.35 10.02 5.46
N GLY A 69 5.32 11.32 5.19
CA GLY A 69 4.46 12.30 5.88
C GLY A 69 3.05 12.38 5.30
N PHE A 70 2.33 13.43 5.68
CA PHE A 70 0.96 13.70 5.21
C PHE A 70 0.84 15.12 4.66
N ALA A 71 0.08 15.27 3.58
CA ALA A 71 -0.18 16.55 2.92
C ALA A 71 -1.69 16.76 2.69
N PRO A 72 -2.14 18.03 2.59
CA PRO A 72 -3.49 18.38 2.18
C PRO A 72 -3.88 17.78 0.83
N GLN A 73 -5.15 17.27 0.75
CA GLN A 73 -5.77 16.90 -0.52
C GLN A 73 -7.18 17.50 -0.60
N LEU A 74 -8.25 16.77 -0.27
CA LEU A 74 -9.61 17.36 -0.18
C LEU A 74 -9.76 18.26 1.06
N ALA A 75 -9.11 17.92 2.19
CA ALA A 75 -8.90 18.85 3.28
C ALA A 75 -7.68 19.73 2.99
N THR A 76 -7.80 21.03 3.18
CA THR A 76 -6.72 22.01 3.03
C THR A 76 -5.89 22.16 4.30
N SER A 77 -6.49 21.83 5.45
CA SER A 77 -5.82 21.83 6.75
C SER A 77 -6.58 20.97 7.75
N TRP A 78 -5.88 20.61 8.83
CA TRP A 78 -6.49 19.96 9.99
C TRP A 78 -5.83 20.43 11.28
N THR A 79 -6.61 20.44 12.36
CA THR A 79 -6.13 20.83 13.69
C THR A 79 -6.74 19.93 14.76
N TRP A 80 -5.94 19.64 15.78
CA TRP A 80 -6.38 18.90 16.95
C TRP A 80 -6.76 19.85 18.11
N SER A 81 -7.78 19.48 18.88
CA SER A 81 -8.03 20.11 20.18
C SER A 81 -6.88 19.84 21.16
N PRO A 82 -6.71 20.64 22.22
CA PRO A 82 -5.62 20.46 23.18
C PRO A 82 -5.57 19.09 23.88
N ASP A 83 -6.71 18.42 23.97
CA ASP A 83 -6.86 17.07 24.52
C ASP A 83 -6.78 15.95 23.47
N ASN A 84 -6.49 16.29 22.22
CA ASN A 84 -6.41 15.38 21.07
C ASN A 84 -7.68 14.55 20.80
N LYS A 85 -8.85 15.03 21.27
CA LYS A 85 -10.14 14.34 21.10
C LYS A 85 -11.00 14.88 19.98
N ILE A 86 -10.69 16.07 19.44
CA ILE A 86 -11.44 16.65 18.33
C ILE A 86 -10.46 16.95 17.21
N LEU A 87 -10.69 16.34 16.05
CA LEU A 87 -10.01 16.68 14.79
C LEU A 87 -10.93 17.59 13.98
N THR A 88 -10.52 18.83 13.74
CA THR A 88 -11.21 19.77 12.86
C THR A 88 -10.54 19.75 11.49
N LEU A 89 -11.33 19.50 10.43
CA LEU A 89 -10.89 19.52 9.04
C LEU A 89 -11.48 20.74 8.35
N THR A 90 -10.66 21.49 7.61
CA THR A 90 -11.10 22.52 6.67
C THR A 90 -11.02 21.95 5.26
N LEU A 91 -12.14 21.95 4.53
CA LEU A 91 -12.23 21.37 3.19
C LEU A 91 -11.88 22.40 2.11
N ARG A 92 -11.48 21.88 0.95
CA ARG A 92 -11.24 22.68 -0.26
C ARG A 92 -12.56 23.16 -0.83
N ASP A 93 -12.66 24.45 -1.12
CA ASP A 93 -13.83 25.03 -1.78
C ASP A 93 -13.88 24.73 -3.28
N GLY A 94 -15.08 24.63 -3.85
CA GLY A 94 -15.32 24.46 -5.28
C GLY A 94 -15.06 23.04 -5.81
N VAL A 95 -14.77 22.07 -4.95
CA VAL A 95 -14.64 20.65 -5.35
C VAL A 95 -16.01 20.08 -5.70
N VAL A 96 -16.07 19.33 -6.80
CA VAL A 96 -17.26 18.58 -7.20
C VAL A 96 -16.93 17.11 -7.43
N PHE A 97 -17.89 16.24 -7.19
CA PHE A 97 -17.83 14.85 -7.61
C PHE A 97 -17.97 14.71 -9.13
N GLN A 98 -17.63 13.55 -9.68
CA GLN A 98 -17.71 13.26 -11.11
C GLN A 98 -19.13 13.37 -11.67
N ASP A 99 -20.19 13.22 -10.85
CA ASP A 99 -21.59 13.47 -11.22
C ASP A 99 -22.04 14.96 -11.08
N GLY A 100 -21.13 15.81 -10.65
CA GLY A 100 -21.35 17.25 -10.52
C GLY A 100 -21.91 17.72 -9.18
N GLU A 101 -22.22 16.83 -8.25
CA GLU A 101 -22.62 17.20 -6.90
C GLU A 101 -21.44 17.87 -6.16
N PRO A 102 -21.71 18.87 -5.29
CA PRO A 102 -20.66 19.53 -4.53
C PRO A 102 -20.06 18.59 -3.47
N LEU A 103 -18.74 18.68 -3.26
CA LEU A 103 -18.08 18.05 -2.13
C LEU A 103 -17.97 19.07 -1.00
N ASP A 104 -18.75 18.87 0.05
CA ASP A 104 -18.81 19.72 1.24
C ASP A 104 -18.73 18.88 2.52
N ALA A 105 -18.81 19.53 3.68
CA ALA A 105 -18.74 18.87 4.98
C ALA A 105 -19.88 17.86 5.20
N ALA A 106 -21.06 18.06 4.61
CA ALA A 106 -22.16 17.12 4.68
C ALA A 106 -21.87 15.85 3.87
N ALA A 107 -21.28 16.00 2.67
CA ALA A 107 -20.86 14.87 1.85
C ALA A 107 -19.74 14.05 2.51
N VAL A 108 -18.74 14.70 3.12
CA VAL A 108 -17.68 14.03 3.89
C VAL A 108 -18.28 13.28 5.07
N LYS A 109 -19.16 13.90 5.85
CA LYS A 109 -19.85 13.23 6.96
C LYS A 109 -20.60 11.98 6.48
N ALA A 110 -21.36 12.08 5.39
CA ALA A 110 -22.11 10.93 4.85
C ALA A 110 -21.20 9.75 4.51
N ASN A 111 -20.02 9.99 3.91
CA ASN A 111 -19.03 8.94 3.61
C ASN A 111 -18.46 8.32 4.88
N LEU A 112 -17.98 9.12 5.82
CA LEU A 112 -17.40 8.63 7.06
C LEU A 112 -18.41 7.83 7.89
N GLU A 113 -19.69 8.29 7.97
CA GLU A 113 -20.75 7.54 8.65
C GLU A 113 -21.05 6.22 7.94
N ARG A 114 -21.11 6.18 6.61
CA ARG A 114 -21.22 4.94 5.85
C ARG A 114 -20.08 3.98 6.17
N TYR A 115 -18.85 4.46 6.20
CA TYR A 115 -17.67 3.64 6.49
C TYR A 115 -17.69 3.10 7.93
N ARG A 116 -18.22 3.85 8.88
CA ARG A 116 -18.35 3.43 10.28
C ARG A 116 -19.48 2.43 10.52
N THR A 117 -20.61 2.55 9.81
CA THR A 117 -21.88 1.90 10.20
C THR A 117 -22.36 0.84 9.21
N ALA A 118 -22.09 0.97 7.92
CA ALA A 118 -22.60 0.04 6.92
C ALA A 118 -22.16 -1.41 7.21
N PRO A 119 -23.07 -2.41 7.18
CA PRO A 119 -22.72 -3.82 7.46
C PRO A 119 -21.58 -4.35 6.61
N ILE A 120 -21.52 -3.95 5.34
CA ILE A 120 -20.52 -4.36 4.36
C ILE A 120 -19.16 -3.70 4.54
N SER A 121 -19.06 -2.64 5.35
CA SER A 121 -17.83 -1.86 5.44
C SER A 121 -16.72 -2.61 6.18
N ARG A 122 -15.58 -2.69 5.54
CA ARG A 122 -14.32 -3.18 6.12
C ARG A 122 -13.56 -2.09 6.88
N ARG A 123 -14.05 -0.81 6.84
CA ARG A 123 -13.39 0.35 7.49
C ARG A 123 -13.81 0.55 8.95
N LYS A 124 -14.76 -0.24 9.47
CA LYS A 124 -15.32 -0.07 10.83
C LYS A 124 -14.26 -0.07 11.92
N SER A 125 -13.30 -0.99 11.87
CA SER A 125 -12.25 -1.10 12.88
C SER A 125 -11.31 0.11 12.86
N GLU A 126 -10.99 0.63 11.68
CA GLU A 126 -10.12 1.78 11.47
C GLU A 126 -10.75 3.07 12.02
N LEU A 127 -12.09 3.20 11.94
CA LEU A 127 -12.86 4.36 12.38
C LEU A 127 -13.54 4.15 13.74
N LYS A 128 -13.31 3.02 14.41
CA LYS A 128 -13.89 2.69 15.73
C LYS A 128 -13.68 3.79 16.80
N PRO A 129 -12.53 4.51 16.84
CA PRO A 129 -12.34 5.59 17.81
C PRO A 129 -13.24 6.81 17.62
N ILE A 130 -13.90 6.97 16.47
CA ILE A 130 -14.78 8.11 16.20
C ILE A 130 -16.08 7.92 16.98
N ASP A 131 -16.41 8.89 17.84
CA ASP A 131 -17.68 8.97 18.57
C ASP A 131 -18.76 9.65 17.73
N SER A 132 -18.46 10.86 17.24
CA SER A 132 -19.39 11.65 16.44
C SER A 132 -18.74 12.50 15.39
N ILE A 133 -19.51 12.90 14.36
CA ILE A 133 -19.07 13.76 13.27
C ILE A 133 -20.08 14.92 13.14
N ALA A 134 -19.60 16.14 13.30
CA ALA A 134 -20.40 17.35 13.23
C ALA A 134 -20.01 18.22 12.01
N VAL A 135 -20.99 18.67 11.28
CA VAL A 135 -20.84 19.73 10.27
C VAL A 135 -20.92 21.06 11.01
N VAL A 136 -19.82 21.82 11.03
CA VAL A 136 -19.74 23.15 11.64
C VAL A 136 -20.28 24.21 10.69
N ASP A 137 -19.78 24.14 9.46
CA ASP A 137 -20.25 24.93 8.31
C ASP A 137 -20.04 24.15 7.00
N ARG A 138 -20.29 24.78 5.85
CA ARG A 138 -20.20 24.11 4.55
C ARG A 138 -18.85 23.46 4.27
N LEU A 139 -17.76 24.01 4.78
CA LEU A 139 -16.39 23.55 4.53
C LEU A 139 -15.65 23.10 5.79
N THR A 140 -16.30 23.11 6.94
CA THR A 140 -15.67 22.74 8.21
C THR A 140 -16.38 21.56 8.84
N LEU A 141 -15.60 20.50 9.12
CA LEU A 141 -16.05 19.27 9.76
C LEU A 141 -15.29 19.06 11.06
N GLN A 142 -15.99 18.65 12.13
CA GLN A 142 -15.37 18.19 13.36
C GLN A 142 -15.64 16.69 13.58
N ILE A 143 -14.57 15.95 13.88
CA ILE A 143 -14.61 14.54 14.24
C ILE A 143 -14.26 14.44 15.72
N THR A 144 -15.21 14.06 16.55
CA THR A 144 -15.01 13.82 17.99
C THR A 144 -14.66 12.36 18.21
N LEU A 145 -13.66 12.11 19.04
CA LEU A 145 -13.16 10.78 19.38
C LEU A 145 -13.54 10.40 20.81
N SER A 146 -13.86 9.13 21.04
CA SER A 146 -14.10 8.55 22.38
C SER A 146 -12.85 8.58 23.26
N ARG A 147 -11.66 8.52 22.60
CA ARG A 147 -10.32 8.65 23.21
C ARG A 147 -9.38 9.29 22.18
N PRO A 148 -8.27 9.91 22.60
CA PRO A 148 -7.28 10.42 21.65
C PRO A 148 -6.80 9.31 20.71
N TYR A 149 -6.68 9.62 19.42
CA TYR A 149 -6.24 8.67 18.40
C TYR A 149 -5.48 9.39 17.28
N ALA A 150 -4.21 9.68 17.52
CA ALA A 150 -3.33 10.37 16.56
C ALA A 150 -3.24 9.69 15.18
N PRO A 151 -3.31 8.33 15.06
CA PRO A 151 -3.29 7.66 13.76
C PRO A 151 -4.45 8.00 12.82
N LEU A 152 -5.50 8.71 13.28
CA LEU A 152 -6.66 9.02 12.45
C LEU A 152 -6.29 9.76 11.15
N VAL A 153 -5.30 10.66 11.17
CA VAL A 153 -4.83 11.37 9.95
C VAL A 153 -4.29 10.39 8.92
N ALA A 154 -3.52 9.39 9.36
CA ALA A 154 -3.05 8.31 8.50
C ALA A 154 -4.19 7.45 7.95
N VAL A 155 -5.18 7.13 8.77
CA VAL A 155 -6.40 6.41 8.34
C VAL A 155 -7.13 7.19 7.25
N LEU A 156 -7.23 8.52 7.39
CA LEU A 156 -7.87 9.40 6.40
C LEU A 156 -6.99 9.64 5.14
N SER A 157 -5.77 9.14 5.11
CA SER A 157 -4.91 9.15 3.93
C SER A 157 -5.01 7.88 3.08
N ASP A 158 -5.82 6.92 3.47
CA ASP A 158 -6.13 5.69 2.70
C ASP A 158 -7.64 5.61 2.41
N ARG A 159 -8.16 4.41 2.16
CA ARG A 159 -9.56 4.17 1.72
C ARG A 159 -10.62 4.80 2.61
N ALA A 160 -10.39 4.88 3.93
CA ALA A 160 -11.33 5.53 4.85
C ALA A 160 -11.45 7.06 4.66
N GLY A 161 -10.49 7.68 3.99
CA GLY A 161 -10.53 9.10 3.62
C GLY A 161 -10.98 9.38 2.19
N MET A 162 -11.27 8.34 1.38
CA MET A 162 -11.74 8.50 0.00
C MET A 162 -13.21 8.86 -0.04
N MET A 163 -13.60 9.75 -0.95
CA MET A 163 -14.96 10.32 -1.00
C MET A 163 -15.71 9.88 -2.24
N LEU A 164 -16.82 9.16 -2.04
CA LEU A 164 -17.83 8.83 -3.05
C LEU A 164 -18.95 9.90 -3.05
N SER A 165 -19.62 10.11 -4.20
CA SER A 165 -20.82 10.94 -4.27
C SER A 165 -21.94 10.35 -3.40
N PRO A 166 -22.45 11.07 -2.39
CA PRO A 166 -23.57 10.58 -1.59
C PRO A 166 -24.84 10.31 -2.42
N LYS A 167 -25.06 11.08 -3.50
CA LYS A 167 -26.15 10.87 -4.43
C LYS A 167 -26.01 9.54 -5.19
N ALA A 168 -24.81 9.25 -5.69
CA ALA A 168 -24.55 7.99 -6.39
C ALA A 168 -24.66 6.79 -5.42
N VAL A 169 -24.15 6.93 -4.19
CA VAL A 169 -24.30 5.91 -3.13
C VAL A 169 -25.77 5.68 -2.80
N ALA A 170 -26.58 6.73 -2.66
CA ALA A 170 -28.00 6.60 -2.38
C ALA A 170 -28.77 5.90 -3.52
N ALA A 171 -28.36 6.10 -4.77
CA ALA A 171 -28.96 5.47 -5.93
C ALA A 171 -28.57 3.99 -6.11
N ALA A 172 -27.29 3.67 -5.90
CA ALA A 172 -26.72 2.36 -6.18
C ALA A 172 -26.64 1.42 -4.94
N GLY A 173 -26.66 1.99 -3.73
CA GLY A 173 -26.48 1.21 -2.49
C GLY A 173 -25.14 0.46 -2.48
N ASP A 174 -25.18 -0.81 -2.14
CA ASP A 174 -23.99 -1.68 -2.06
C ASP A 174 -23.39 -2.01 -3.43
N ALA A 175 -24.11 -1.72 -4.52
CA ALA A 175 -23.65 -1.93 -5.89
C ALA A 175 -22.85 -0.74 -6.45
N ILE A 176 -22.58 0.31 -5.66
CA ILE A 176 -21.82 1.50 -6.09
C ILE A 176 -20.44 1.14 -6.67
N GLY A 177 -19.83 0.04 -6.21
CA GLY A 177 -18.55 -0.45 -6.71
C GLY A 177 -18.56 -0.96 -8.15
N LEU A 178 -19.74 -1.12 -8.78
CA LEU A 178 -19.85 -1.47 -10.20
C LEU A 178 -19.69 -0.23 -11.11
N HIS A 179 -20.09 0.95 -10.61
CA HIS A 179 -19.97 2.24 -11.28
C HIS A 179 -19.63 3.33 -10.26
N PRO A 180 -18.38 3.35 -9.75
CA PRO A 180 -17.96 4.28 -8.71
C PRO A 180 -18.00 5.73 -9.23
N VAL A 181 -18.49 6.63 -8.40
CA VAL A 181 -18.51 8.08 -8.65
C VAL A 181 -17.78 8.76 -7.49
N CYS A 182 -16.60 9.26 -7.76
CA CYS A 182 -15.66 9.81 -6.77
C CYS A 182 -15.39 11.30 -6.99
N ALA A 183 -14.37 11.84 -6.32
CA ALA A 183 -13.89 13.21 -6.45
C ALA A 183 -12.41 13.27 -6.92
N GLY A 184 -11.92 12.25 -7.61
CA GLY A 184 -10.54 12.18 -8.10
C GLY A 184 -10.38 12.65 -9.55
N PRO A 185 -9.14 12.55 -10.08
CA PRO A 185 -8.78 13.10 -11.39
C PRO A 185 -9.37 12.36 -12.59
N PHE A 186 -9.76 11.11 -12.43
CA PHE A 186 -10.32 10.28 -13.50
C PHE A 186 -11.69 9.75 -13.09
N GLU A 187 -12.60 9.64 -14.04
CA GLU A 187 -13.93 9.06 -13.88
C GLU A 187 -13.99 7.67 -14.52
N PHE A 188 -14.77 6.79 -13.90
CA PHE A 188 -14.95 5.41 -14.35
C PHE A 188 -15.71 5.36 -15.69
N VAL A 189 -15.20 4.54 -16.63
CA VAL A 189 -15.86 4.28 -17.92
C VAL A 189 -16.40 2.86 -17.95
N GLU A 190 -15.54 1.85 -17.85
CA GLU A 190 -15.94 0.45 -17.82
C GLU A 190 -14.92 -0.43 -17.08
N ARG A 191 -15.39 -1.60 -16.66
CA ARG A 191 -14.57 -2.72 -16.21
C ARG A 191 -15.05 -4.00 -16.86
N ARG A 192 -14.13 -4.72 -17.48
CA ARG A 192 -14.30 -6.12 -17.87
C ARG A 192 -13.42 -6.96 -16.98
N GLN A 193 -14.05 -7.73 -16.11
CA GLN A 193 -13.33 -8.52 -15.10
C GLN A 193 -12.29 -9.44 -15.74
N GLY A 194 -11.04 -9.35 -15.24
CA GLY A 194 -9.89 -10.11 -15.75
C GLY A 194 -9.34 -9.62 -17.09
N ASP A 195 -9.89 -8.56 -17.67
CA ASP A 195 -9.46 -7.98 -18.94
C ASP A 195 -8.92 -6.57 -18.75
N HIS A 196 -9.76 -5.58 -18.45
CA HIS A 196 -9.32 -4.22 -18.24
C HIS A 196 -10.26 -3.38 -17.37
N ILE A 197 -9.73 -2.24 -16.87
CA ILE A 197 -10.47 -1.16 -16.26
C ILE A 197 -10.09 0.13 -16.98
N LEU A 198 -11.07 0.80 -17.60
CA LEU A 198 -10.87 2.04 -18.33
C LEU A 198 -11.41 3.24 -17.55
N LEU A 199 -10.59 4.25 -17.41
CA LEU A 199 -10.91 5.53 -16.82
C LEU A 199 -10.65 6.64 -17.85
N LYS A 200 -11.39 7.74 -17.77
CA LYS A 200 -11.17 8.96 -18.56
C LYS A 200 -10.95 10.17 -17.66
N ARG A 201 -10.22 11.16 -18.14
CA ARG A 201 -9.98 12.40 -17.41
C ARG A 201 -11.30 13.09 -17.01
N PHE A 202 -11.32 13.57 -15.76
CA PHE A 202 -12.40 14.40 -15.24
C PHE A 202 -12.06 15.87 -15.40
N ASP A 203 -12.67 16.56 -16.40
CA ASP A 203 -12.32 17.93 -16.78
C ASP A 203 -12.62 18.98 -15.71
N ARG A 204 -13.51 18.67 -14.74
CA ARG A 204 -13.84 19.54 -13.61
C ARG A 204 -13.06 19.20 -12.34
N TYR A 205 -12.05 18.38 -12.44
CA TYR A 205 -11.19 18.07 -11.31
C TYR A 205 -10.52 19.33 -10.75
N TRP A 206 -10.51 19.47 -9.43
CA TRP A 206 -10.01 20.68 -8.76
C TRP A 206 -8.52 20.99 -9.06
N ASN A 207 -7.71 19.97 -9.31
CA ASN A 207 -6.29 20.08 -9.65
C ASN A 207 -6.01 19.61 -11.09
N LYS A 208 -6.91 19.93 -12.01
CA LYS A 208 -6.84 19.51 -13.43
C LYS A 208 -5.54 19.88 -14.13
N ASP A 209 -4.90 20.97 -13.72
CA ASP A 209 -3.67 21.47 -14.34
C ASP A 209 -2.46 20.56 -14.06
N ALA A 210 -2.57 19.65 -13.07
CA ALA A 210 -1.60 18.60 -12.79
C ALA A 210 -1.89 17.29 -13.54
N ILE A 211 -2.95 17.20 -14.32
CA ILE A 211 -3.37 15.98 -15.04
C ILE A 211 -3.15 16.17 -16.54
N PHE A 212 -2.20 15.43 -17.10
CA PHE A 212 -1.79 15.53 -18.49
C PHE A 212 -2.26 14.36 -19.36
N LEU A 213 -2.88 13.36 -18.75
CA LEU A 213 -3.42 12.17 -19.41
C LEU A 213 -4.91 12.33 -19.67
N ASP A 214 -5.38 11.83 -20.81
CA ASP A 214 -6.81 11.87 -21.18
C ASP A 214 -7.55 10.61 -20.75
N SER A 215 -6.83 9.47 -20.66
CA SER A 215 -7.38 8.20 -20.20
C SER A 215 -6.32 7.35 -19.50
N VAL A 216 -6.79 6.41 -18.69
CA VAL A 216 -5.98 5.39 -18.01
C VAL A 216 -6.64 4.05 -18.22
N GLU A 217 -5.89 3.09 -18.71
CA GLU A 217 -6.32 1.71 -18.84
C GLU A 217 -5.46 0.82 -17.95
N TYR A 218 -6.08 0.16 -16.97
CA TYR A 218 -5.42 -0.84 -16.12
C TYR A 218 -5.66 -2.22 -16.69
N LEU A 219 -4.58 -2.98 -16.91
CA LEU A 219 -4.62 -4.34 -17.44
C LEU A 219 -4.11 -5.34 -16.39
N PRO A 220 -5.00 -6.17 -15.82
CA PRO A 220 -4.61 -7.22 -14.89
C PRO A 220 -3.84 -8.33 -15.63
N ILE A 221 -2.55 -8.44 -15.36
CA ILE A 221 -1.67 -9.47 -15.94
C ILE A 221 -0.88 -10.09 -14.78
N PRO A 222 -1.30 -11.23 -14.22
CA PRO A 222 -0.70 -11.81 -13.02
C PRO A 222 0.77 -12.20 -13.16
N ASP A 223 1.19 -12.63 -14.35
CA ASP A 223 2.56 -13.02 -14.62
C ASP A 223 3.44 -11.78 -14.84
N GLY A 224 4.43 -11.56 -13.96
CA GLY A 224 5.32 -10.40 -13.99
C GLY A 224 6.20 -10.35 -15.24
N THR A 225 6.68 -11.50 -15.72
CA THR A 225 7.48 -11.61 -16.94
C THR A 225 6.64 -11.24 -18.17
N VAL A 226 5.38 -11.68 -18.22
CA VAL A 226 4.44 -11.28 -19.30
C VAL A 226 4.16 -9.79 -19.23
N ARG A 227 3.96 -9.20 -18.03
CA ARG A 227 3.82 -7.74 -17.89
C ARG A 227 5.03 -7.01 -18.47
N LEU A 228 6.23 -7.45 -18.13
CA LEU A 228 7.47 -6.85 -18.62
C LEU A 228 7.65 -6.99 -20.13
N LEU A 229 7.28 -8.12 -20.72
CA LEU A 229 7.28 -8.31 -22.17
C LEU A 229 6.34 -7.34 -22.88
N ASN A 230 5.12 -7.13 -22.34
CA ASN A 230 4.17 -6.15 -22.88
C ASN A 230 4.66 -4.69 -22.73
N LEU A 231 5.41 -4.37 -21.68
CA LEU A 231 6.09 -3.07 -21.59
C LEU A 231 7.12 -2.88 -22.70
N ARG A 232 7.95 -3.90 -22.94
CA ARG A 232 9.01 -3.86 -23.98
C ARG A 232 8.44 -3.82 -25.40
N SER A 233 7.33 -4.51 -25.67
CA SER A 233 6.63 -4.43 -26.97
C SER A 233 5.92 -3.10 -27.19
N GLY A 234 5.67 -2.33 -26.12
CA GLY A 234 4.94 -1.08 -26.18
C GLY A 234 3.42 -1.25 -26.04
N ASP A 235 2.95 -2.41 -25.63
CA ASP A 235 1.54 -2.66 -25.30
C ASP A 235 1.16 -2.11 -23.92
N LEU A 236 2.16 -1.89 -23.05
CA LEU A 236 2.04 -1.21 -21.75
C LEU A 236 3.00 -0.03 -21.68
N ASP A 237 2.67 0.95 -20.86
CA ASP A 237 3.47 2.16 -20.64
C ASP A 237 4.10 2.18 -19.24
N ILE A 238 3.43 1.59 -18.22
CA ILE A 238 3.95 1.35 -16.87
C ILE A 238 3.58 -0.07 -16.46
N VAL A 239 4.48 -0.72 -15.73
CA VAL A 239 4.20 -1.98 -15.02
C VAL A 239 4.67 -1.88 -13.58
N GLU A 240 3.87 -2.42 -12.67
CA GLU A 240 4.25 -2.57 -11.27
C GLU A 240 4.91 -3.92 -11.00
N HIS A 241 5.63 -4.04 -9.89
CA HIS A 241 6.19 -5.29 -9.37
C HIS A 241 7.04 -6.04 -10.41
N VAL A 242 8.04 -5.35 -11.02
CA VAL A 242 9.04 -6.04 -11.85
C VAL A 242 9.77 -7.05 -10.97
N ALA A 243 9.76 -8.31 -11.40
CA ALA A 243 10.39 -9.38 -10.63
C ALA A 243 11.92 -9.18 -10.52
N PRO A 244 12.54 -9.47 -9.36
CA PRO A 244 13.99 -9.32 -9.19
C PRO A 244 14.80 -10.02 -10.28
N THR A 245 14.39 -11.23 -10.67
CA THR A 245 15.00 -12.03 -11.74
C THR A 245 14.95 -11.40 -13.12
N ASP A 246 14.00 -10.49 -13.37
CA ASP A 246 13.80 -9.84 -14.65
C ASP A 246 14.55 -8.49 -14.75
N ILE A 247 14.97 -7.91 -13.62
CA ILE A 247 15.69 -6.61 -13.57
C ILE A 247 16.94 -6.60 -14.45
N PRO A 248 17.83 -7.64 -14.42
CA PRO A 248 19.02 -7.67 -15.25
C PRO A 248 18.71 -7.59 -16.76
N ALA A 249 17.60 -8.20 -17.19
CA ALA A 249 17.21 -8.26 -18.60
C ALA A 249 16.77 -6.90 -19.19
N VAL A 250 16.38 -5.94 -18.33
CA VAL A 250 15.86 -4.62 -18.75
C VAL A 250 16.69 -3.44 -18.24
N ARG A 251 17.70 -3.70 -17.40
CA ARG A 251 18.57 -2.64 -16.85
C ARG A 251 19.21 -1.77 -17.93
N ASP A 252 19.64 -2.39 -19.04
CA ASP A 252 20.33 -1.76 -20.14
C ASP A 252 19.41 -1.57 -21.37
N ASP A 253 18.10 -1.80 -21.23
CA ASP A 253 17.13 -1.63 -22.30
C ASP A 253 16.98 -0.12 -22.63
N PRO A 254 17.24 0.32 -23.89
CA PRO A 254 17.17 1.74 -24.23
C PRO A 254 15.75 2.31 -24.14
N ASP A 255 14.71 1.48 -24.23
CA ASP A 255 13.31 1.91 -24.29
C ASP A 255 12.62 1.85 -22.93
N VAL A 256 13.24 1.16 -21.93
CA VAL A 256 12.70 0.95 -20.60
C VAL A 256 13.49 1.73 -19.55
N ALA A 257 12.79 2.33 -18.60
CA ALA A 257 13.34 2.88 -17.37
C ALA A 257 12.84 2.07 -16.18
N LEU A 258 13.74 1.75 -15.24
CA LEU A 258 13.38 1.17 -13.96
C LEU A 258 13.40 2.25 -12.89
N VAL A 259 12.34 2.31 -12.08
CA VAL A 259 12.29 3.13 -10.86
C VAL A 259 12.19 2.20 -9.68
N GLN A 260 13.07 2.41 -8.69
CA GLN A 260 13.12 1.63 -7.45
C GLN A 260 12.95 2.56 -6.25
N ALA A 261 12.18 2.14 -5.27
CA ALA A 261 12.04 2.86 -4.00
C ALA A 261 11.77 1.88 -2.85
N PRO A 262 12.26 2.20 -1.63
CA PRO A 262 11.88 1.46 -0.43
C PRO A 262 10.36 1.41 -0.28
N SER A 263 9.84 0.23 0.04
CA SER A 263 8.41 0.00 0.29
C SER A 263 8.13 -0.10 1.79
N LEU A 264 6.89 0.22 2.18
CA LEU A 264 6.38 -0.05 3.52
C LEU A 264 6.05 -1.55 3.72
N ALA A 265 5.99 -2.33 2.64
CA ALA A 265 5.67 -3.75 2.70
C ALA A 265 6.83 -4.57 3.26
N TYR A 266 6.52 -5.61 4.02
CA TYR A 266 7.49 -6.54 4.56
C TYR A 266 6.93 -7.95 4.71
N ASP A 267 7.82 -8.95 4.68
CA ASP A 267 7.51 -10.32 5.02
C ASP A 267 7.88 -10.63 6.46
N LEU A 268 7.10 -11.50 7.06
CA LEU A 268 7.27 -11.93 8.43
C LEU A 268 6.89 -13.41 8.61
N ILE A 269 7.52 -14.07 9.60
CA ILE A 269 7.03 -15.34 10.14
C ILE A 269 6.13 -15.00 11.33
N THR A 270 4.86 -15.36 11.30
CA THR A 270 3.95 -15.24 12.45
C THR A 270 3.78 -16.57 13.15
N PHE A 271 3.71 -16.55 14.48
CA PHE A 271 3.59 -17.74 15.31
C PHE A 271 2.20 -17.84 15.94
N ASN A 272 1.68 -19.05 16.02
CA ASN A 272 0.47 -19.33 16.80
C ASN A 272 0.83 -19.48 18.29
N ILE A 273 0.46 -18.49 19.10
CA ILE A 273 0.85 -18.41 20.52
C ILE A 273 -0.27 -18.88 21.43
N HIS A 274 -1.53 -18.48 21.14
CA HIS A 274 -2.69 -18.78 22.01
C HIS A 274 -3.96 -19.13 21.21
N HIS A 275 -3.88 -19.44 19.92
CA HIS A 275 -5.05 -19.68 19.10
C HIS A 275 -5.28 -21.16 18.82
N GLY A 276 -6.12 -21.80 19.64
CA GLY A 276 -6.50 -23.22 19.48
C GLY A 276 -5.37 -24.20 19.80
N ASP A 277 -5.57 -25.46 19.41
CA ASP A 277 -4.69 -26.57 19.81
C ASP A 277 -3.29 -26.51 19.19
N GLN A 278 -3.16 -25.94 17.98
CA GLN A 278 -1.88 -25.81 17.28
C GLN A 278 -0.91 -24.82 17.97
N ALA A 279 -1.42 -23.97 18.86
CA ALA A 279 -0.60 -23.11 19.71
C ALA A 279 0.24 -23.92 20.72
N ASN A 280 -0.20 -25.12 21.09
CA ASN A 280 0.49 -26.00 22.06
C ASN A 280 1.73 -26.66 21.45
N SER A 281 2.64 -25.84 20.95
CA SER A 281 3.90 -26.25 20.33
C SER A 281 5.07 -25.49 20.96
N PRO A 282 6.30 -26.03 20.97
CA PRO A 282 7.45 -25.33 21.53
C PRO A 282 7.66 -23.92 20.92
N ILE A 283 7.44 -23.77 19.60
CA ILE A 283 7.59 -22.48 18.91
C ILE A 283 6.50 -21.47 19.33
N GLY A 284 5.28 -21.92 19.62
CA GLY A 284 4.20 -21.08 20.10
C GLY A 284 4.41 -20.66 21.55
N GLN A 285 4.76 -21.59 22.42
CA GLN A 285 4.73 -21.40 23.88
C GLN A 285 6.01 -20.79 24.47
N ASN A 286 7.13 -20.76 23.74
CA ASN A 286 8.40 -20.36 24.34
C ASN A 286 9.14 -19.32 23.48
N ALA A 287 9.27 -18.09 24.01
CA ALA A 287 9.97 -17.00 23.35
C ALA A 287 11.44 -17.32 23.06
N LYS A 288 12.14 -18.10 23.94
CA LYS A 288 13.53 -18.51 23.68
C LYS A 288 13.65 -19.41 22.46
N VAL A 289 12.65 -20.26 22.18
CA VAL A 289 12.63 -21.07 20.96
C VAL A 289 12.47 -20.18 19.73
N ARG A 290 11.63 -19.14 19.77
CA ARG A 290 11.49 -18.15 18.69
C ARG A 290 12.76 -17.32 18.49
N GLN A 291 13.39 -16.88 19.58
CA GLN A 291 14.69 -16.18 19.54
C GLN A 291 15.82 -17.07 18.98
N ALA A 292 15.83 -18.36 19.31
CA ALA A 292 16.76 -19.31 18.72
C ALA A 292 16.53 -19.48 17.21
N LEU A 293 15.27 -19.52 16.77
CA LEU A 293 14.94 -19.54 15.34
C LEU A 293 15.45 -18.25 14.67
N GLU A 294 15.21 -17.09 15.25
CA GLU A 294 15.69 -15.81 14.70
C GLU A 294 17.21 -15.81 14.51
N LEU A 295 17.96 -16.23 15.52
CA LEU A 295 19.43 -16.29 15.47
C LEU A 295 19.98 -17.38 14.53
N SER A 296 19.16 -18.34 14.12
CA SER A 296 19.56 -19.37 13.15
C SER A 296 19.46 -18.88 11.70
N LEU A 297 18.79 -17.75 11.44
CA LEU A 297 18.55 -17.25 10.09
C LEU A 297 19.64 -16.28 9.62
N ASP A 298 20.10 -16.46 8.40
CA ASP A 298 20.90 -15.50 7.65
C ASP A 298 20.00 -14.78 6.63
N ARG A 299 19.46 -13.62 7.03
CA ARG A 299 18.52 -12.87 6.20
C ARG A 299 19.18 -12.25 4.98
N GLU A 300 20.49 -11.94 5.06
CA GLU A 300 21.26 -11.45 3.90
C GLU A 300 21.39 -12.56 2.83
N ALA A 301 21.71 -13.78 3.25
CA ALA A 301 21.77 -14.92 2.35
C ALA A 301 20.39 -15.25 1.76
N ILE A 302 19.31 -15.19 2.56
CA ILE A 302 17.94 -15.38 2.08
C ILE A 302 17.62 -14.32 0.99
N ASN A 303 17.89 -13.05 1.26
CA ASN A 303 17.65 -11.97 0.32
C ASN A 303 18.48 -12.13 -0.97
N ALA A 304 19.78 -12.45 -0.84
CA ALA A 304 20.65 -12.64 -2.00
C ALA A 304 20.18 -13.78 -2.91
N VAL A 305 19.73 -14.90 -2.34
CA VAL A 305 19.36 -16.10 -3.10
C VAL A 305 17.95 -16.04 -3.67
N ALA A 306 16.98 -15.53 -2.89
CA ALA A 306 15.58 -15.50 -3.31
C ALA A 306 15.21 -14.25 -4.11
N TYR A 307 15.96 -13.14 -3.95
CA TYR A 307 15.59 -11.82 -4.47
C TYR A 307 16.76 -11.02 -5.04
N ASP A 308 17.90 -11.65 -5.38
CA ASP A 308 19.11 -11.01 -5.93
C ASP A 308 19.58 -9.78 -5.11
N GLY A 309 19.37 -9.80 -3.79
CA GLY A 309 19.75 -8.73 -2.87
C GLY A 309 18.86 -7.48 -2.96
N LEU A 310 17.72 -7.54 -3.64
CA LEU A 310 16.87 -6.38 -3.92
C LEU A 310 16.20 -5.82 -2.65
N PHE A 311 15.85 -6.68 -1.70
CA PHE A 311 15.10 -6.29 -0.51
C PHE A 311 16.02 -5.86 0.63
N THR A 312 15.46 -5.30 1.69
CA THR A 312 16.23 -4.85 2.86
C THR A 312 15.97 -5.77 4.04
N PRO A 313 16.94 -6.62 4.46
CA PRO A 313 16.81 -7.44 5.65
C PRO A 313 16.49 -6.61 6.89
N SER A 314 15.58 -7.10 7.72
CA SER A 314 15.14 -6.40 8.93
C SER A 314 14.66 -7.37 10.00
N ASN A 315 14.50 -6.87 11.23
CA ASN A 315 13.88 -7.57 12.36
C ASN A 315 12.68 -6.83 12.94
N GLN A 316 12.32 -5.68 12.38
CA GLN A 316 11.27 -4.80 12.91
C GLN A 316 10.21 -4.51 11.85
N PRO A 317 8.92 -4.27 12.26
CA PRO A 317 7.86 -3.86 11.35
C PRO A 317 8.10 -2.51 10.67
N GLU A 318 8.91 -1.64 11.27
CA GLU A 318 9.40 -0.41 10.66
C GLU A 318 10.78 -0.66 10.03
N GLY A 319 10.95 -0.27 8.77
CA GLY A 319 12.17 -0.55 8.02
C GLY A 319 13.37 0.29 8.45
N PRO A 320 14.60 -0.23 8.30
CA PRO A 320 15.82 0.55 8.56
C PRO A 320 15.80 1.88 7.79
N GLY A 321 16.21 2.95 8.50
CA GLY A 321 16.23 4.31 7.94
C GLY A 321 14.90 5.05 8.03
N THR A 322 13.80 4.42 8.43
CA THR A 322 12.54 5.12 8.72
C THR A 322 12.57 5.74 10.12
N ARG A 323 11.71 6.75 10.34
CA ARG A 323 11.65 7.51 11.59
C ARG A 323 11.39 6.66 12.83
N PHE A 324 10.57 5.65 12.71
CA PHE A 324 10.11 4.82 13.83
C PHE A 324 10.95 3.54 14.04
N TYR A 325 11.88 3.25 13.13
CA TYR A 325 12.84 2.18 13.32
C TYR A 325 13.67 2.40 14.60
N ASP A 326 13.86 1.35 15.39
CA ASP A 326 14.69 1.41 16.59
C ASP A 326 16.13 0.97 16.26
N PRO A 327 17.09 1.92 16.16
CA PRO A 327 18.46 1.59 15.85
C PRO A 327 19.22 0.93 17.01
N ASP A 328 18.67 0.98 18.24
CA ASP A 328 19.29 0.35 19.40
C ASP A 328 19.08 -1.20 19.41
N HIS A 329 18.14 -1.67 18.57
CA HIS A 329 17.87 -3.09 18.34
C HIS A 329 18.09 -3.46 16.86
N PRO A 330 19.33 -3.40 16.36
CA PRO A 330 19.62 -3.72 14.96
C PRO A 330 19.36 -5.19 14.66
N LEU A 331 19.27 -5.52 13.36
CA LEU A 331 19.16 -6.89 12.90
C LEU A 331 20.29 -7.76 13.49
N PRO A 332 19.98 -8.85 14.25
CA PRO A 332 21.01 -9.72 14.79
C PRO A 332 21.71 -10.51 13.67
N ALA A 333 23.03 -10.64 13.79
CA ALA A 333 23.77 -11.57 12.96
C ALA A 333 23.39 -13.03 13.31
N ARG A 334 23.48 -13.90 12.31
CA ARG A 334 23.32 -15.34 12.53
C ARG A 334 24.31 -15.86 13.58
N ASP A 335 23.81 -16.58 14.61
CA ASP A 335 24.60 -17.13 15.70
C ASP A 335 24.05 -18.50 16.14
N LEU A 336 24.60 -19.56 15.56
CA LEU A 336 24.13 -20.91 15.81
C LEU A 336 24.46 -21.40 17.23
N ASP A 337 25.59 -20.96 17.82
CA ASP A 337 25.97 -21.39 19.16
C ASP A 337 25.02 -20.80 20.20
N LYS A 338 24.65 -19.51 20.04
CA LYS A 338 23.66 -18.87 20.88
C LYS A 338 22.26 -19.44 20.66
N ALA A 339 21.89 -19.76 19.41
CA ALA A 339 20.61 -20.43 19.10
C ALA A 339 20.49 -21.77 19.83
N LYS A 340 21.54 -22.63 19.76
CA LYS A 340 21.58 -23.91 20.47
C LYS A 340 21.55 -23.75 21.99
N ALA A 341 22.23 -22.74 22.54
CA ALA A 341 22.20 -22.44 23.96
C ALA A 341 20.78 -22.06 24.41
N LEU A 342 20.07 -21.21 23.66
CA LEU A 342 18.66 -20.84 23.96
C LEU A 342 17.73 -22.06 23.91
N LEU A 343 17.90 -22.97 22.95
CA LEU A 343 17.12 -24.20 22.87
C LEU A 343 17.39 -25.13 24.09
N ALA A 344 18.65 -25.23 24.52
CA ALA A 344 19.00 -25.96 25.72
C ALA A 344 18.41 -25.34 26.99
N GLU A 345 18.48 -24.01 27.13
CA GLU A 345 17.84 -23.29 28.25
C GLU A 345 16.33 -23.42 28.23
N ALA A 346 15.70 -23.50 27.06
CA ALA A 346 14.28 -23.74 26.90
C ALA A 346 13.88 -25.20 27.23
N GLY A 347 14.82 -26.09 27.37
CA GLY A 347 14.57 -27.53 27.56
C GLY A 347 14.05 -28.25 26.32
N VAL A 348 14.22 -27.65 25.14
CA VAL A 348 13.72 -28.16 23.86
C VAL A 348 14.82 -28.12 22.81
N PRO A 349 15.79 -29.07 22.89
CA PRO A 349 16.97 -29.04 22.01
C PRO A 349 16.66 -29.31 20.53
N ASN A 350 15.54 -29.97 20.24
CA ASN A 350 15.11 -30.27 18.87
C ASN A 350 13.61 -29.94 18.67
N PRO A 351 13.24 -28.66 18.60
CA PRO A 351 11.86 -28.27 18.38
C PRO A 351 11.40 -28.62 16.97
N SER A 352 10.21 -29.21 16.86
CA SER A 352 9.58 -29.51 15.58
C SER A 352 8.31 -28.71 15.40
N PHE A 353 8.08 -28.17 14.18
CA PHE A 353 6.85 -27.48 13.79
C PHE A 353 6.64 -27.45 12.27
N THR A 354 5.41 -27.15 11.86
CA THR A 354 5.07 -26.89 10.45
C THR A 354 5.10 -25.40 10.17
N LEU A 355 5.85 -25.01 9.13
CA LEU A 355 5.88 -23.66 8.57
C LEU A 355 4.99 -23.63 7.32
N LEU A 356 3.86 -22.93 7.39
CA LEU A 356 3.02 -22.68 6.23
C LEU A 356 3.62 -21.58 5.35
N VAL A 357 3.65 -21.81 4.05
CA VAL A 357 4.12 -20.84 3.06
C VAL A 357 3.08 -20.75 1.92
N THR A 358 3.05 -19.65 1.19
CA THR A 358 2.23 -19.62 -0.03
C THR A 358 2.84 -20.51 -1.11
N ASN A 359 2.03 -20.95 -2.08
CA ASN A 359 2.49 -21.75 -3.23
C ASN A 359 3.28 -20.94 -4.27
N ASN A 360 3.63 -19.69 -3.97
CA ASN A 360 4.55 -18.87 -4.76
C ASN A 360 5.98 -19.47 -4.71
N PRO A 361 6.68 -19.63 -5.84
CA PRO A 361 8.00 -20.24 -5.88
C PRO A 361 9.04 -19.57 -4.99
N ALA A 362 9.10 -18.22 -4.95
CA ALA A 362 10.04 -17.48 -4.13
C ALA A 362 9.78 -17.70 -2.63
N THR A 363 8.51 -17.65 -2.19
CA THR A 363 8.15 -17.90 -0.79
C THR A 363 8.44 -19.35 -0.37
N GLN A 364 8.23 -20.33 -1.26
CA GLN A 364 8.62 -21.70 -1.02
C GLN A 364 10.15 -21.86 -0.87
N GLN A 365 10.91 -21.18 -1.72
CA GLN A 365 12.39 -21.16 -1.62
C GLN A 365 12.84 -20.56 -0.29
N VAL A 366 12.26 -19.43 0.13
CA VAL A 366 12.52 -18.82 1.46
C VAL A 366 12.21 -19.82 2.57
N GLY A 367 11.06 -20.49 2.54
CA GLY A 367 10.69 -21.52 3.51
C GLY A 367 11.70 -22.67 3.59
N GLN A 368 12.19 -23.15 2.44
CA GLN A 368 13.22 -24.18 2.38
C GLN A 368 14.58 -23.71 2.93
N MET A 369 14.95 -22.45 2.65
CA MET A 369 16.16 -21.85 3.22
C MET A 369 16.08 -21.74 4.74
N ILE A 370 14.93 -21.28 5.27
CA ILE A 370 14.65 -21.23 6.72
C ILE A 370 14.76 -22.63 7.32
N GLN A 371 14.16 -23.65 6.71
CA GLN A 371 14.25 -25.05 7.14
C GLN A 371 15.71 -25.52 7.22
N ALA A 372 16.50 -25.29 6.17
CA ALA A 372 17.88 -25.70 6.11
C ALA A 372 18.74 -24.99 7.18
N MET A 373 18.65 -23.66 7.27
CA MET A 373 19.42 -22.85 8.21
C MET A 373 19.07 -23.17 9.67
N ALA A 374 17.80 -23.30 10.01
CA ALA A 374 17.33 -23.63 11.34
C ALA A 374 17.68 -25.10 11.72
N GLY A 375 17.72 -26.00 10.74
CA GLY A 375 18.15 -27.39 10.92
C GLY A 375 19.55 -27.50 11.51
N GLU A 376 20.46 -26.61 11.17
CA GLU A 376 21.82 -26.55 11.73
C GLU A 376 21.83 -26.21 13.24
N ALA A 377 20.80 -25.50 13.72
CA ALA A 377 20.62 -25.24 15.16
C ALA A 377 19.86 -26.35 15.89
N GLY A 378 19.28 -27.32 15.18
CA GLY A 378 18.54 -28.45 15.75
C GLY A 378 17.02 -28.42 15.51
N PHE A 379 16.49 -27.45 14.78
CA PHE A 379 15.07 -27.43 14.44
C PHE A 379 14.69 -28.50 13.40
N ASP A 380 13.53 -29.12 13.58
CA ASP A 380 12.87 -29.98 12.58
C ASP A 380 11.64 -29.26 12.02
N ILE A 381 11.81 -28.53 10.91
CA ILE A 381 10.77 -27.74 10.29
C ILE A 381 10.19 -28.49 9.09
N LYS A 382 8.84 -28.60 9.02
CA LYS A 382 8.14 -29.09 7.84
C LYS A 382 7.56 -27.91 7.07
N VAL A 383 8.06 -27.67 5.86
CA VAL A 383 7.49 -26.63 4.98
C VAL A 383 6.28 -27.19 4.26
N GLN A 384 5.14 -26.49 4.38
CA GLN A 384 3.88 -26.84 3.71
C GLN A 384 3.39 -25.67 2.89
N ALA A 385 3.32 -25.85 1.57
CA ALA A 385 2.81 -24.85 0.64
C ALA A 385 1.29 -24.93 0.52
N LEU A 386 0.61 -23.78 0.60
CA LEU A 386 -0.82 -23.64 0.43
C LEU A 386 -1.10 -22.49 -0.55
N GLU A 387 -2.28 -22.52 -1.16
CA GLU A 387 -2.80 -21.35 -1.86
C GLU A 387 -3.03 -20.21 -0.84
N ALA A 388 -2.84 -18.93 -1.26
CA ALA A 388 -2.81 -17.78 -0.36
C ALA A 388 -4.09 -17.63 0.49
N ALA A 389 -5.28 -17.83 -0.10
CA ALA A 389 -6.53 -17.76 0.63
C ALA A 389 -6.71 -18.92 1.62
N ALA A 390 -6.21 -20.11 1.29
CA ALA A 390 -6.23 -21.28 2.17
C ALA A 390 -5.29 -21.12 3.35
N LEU A 391 -4.10 -20.53 3.12
CA LEU A 391 -3.17 -20.18 4.20
C LEU A 391 -3.81 -19.17 5.17
N ALA A 392 -4.38 -18.09 4.64
CA ALA A 392 -5.05 -17.06 5.44
C ALA A 392 -6.23 -17.63 6.23
N ALA A 393 -7.04 -18.52 5.64
CA ALA A 393 -8.12 -19.20 6.34
C ALA A 393 -7.59 -20.09 7.48
N SER A 394 -6.58 -20.94 7.22
CA SER A 394 -5.92 -21.77 8.23
C SER A 394 -5.40 -20.92 9.40
N ALA A 395 -4.76 -19.80 9.12
CA ALA A 395 -4.20 -18.93 10.15
C ALA A 395 -5.30 -18.23 10.96
N ASN A 396 -6.36 -17.73 10.31
CA ASN A 396 -7.52 -17.12 10.98
C ASN A 396 -8.29 -18.11 11.87
N ASP A 397 -8.27 -19.40 11.52
CA ASP A 397 -8.94 -20.46 12.29
C ASP A 397 -8.03 -21.07 13.38
N GLY A 398 -6.77 -20.61 13.51
CA GLY A 398 -5.79 -21.14 14.46
C GLY A 398 -5.19 -22.50 14.05
N ASN A 399 -5.40 -22.96 12.81
CA ASN A 399 -4.94 -24.24 12.30
C ASN A 399 -3.52 -24.13 11.71
N TYR A 400 -2.59 -23.56 12.44
CA TYR A 400 -1.18 -23.41 12.05
C TYR A 400 -0.27 -23.32 13.29
N GLN A 401 1.02 -23.58 13.13
CA GLN A 401 2.05 -23.37 14.15
C GLN A 401 2.90 -22.14 13.85
N ALA A 402 3.39 -22.03 12.61
CA ALA A 402 4.04 -20.86 12.06
C ALA A 402 3.63 -20.66 10.61
N ALA A 403 3.62 -19.42 10.13
CA ALA A 403 3.29 -19.09 8.75
C ALA A 403 4.12 -17.89 8.25
N ILE A 404 4.58 -17.93 6.98
CA ILE A 404 5.12 -16.75 6.32
C ILE A 404 3.91 -15.94 5.81
N ALA A 405 3.86 -14.67 6.21
CA ALA A 405 2.85 -13.72 5.80
C ALA A 405 3.49 -12.44 5.26
N ILE A 406 2.77 -11.73 4.41
CA ILE A 406 3.12 -10.41 3.89
C ILE A 406 2.24 -9.34 4.51
N TRP A 407 2.81 -8.19 4.83
CA TRP A 407 2.10 -6.98 5.17
C TRP A 407 2.42 -5.88 4.16
N SER A 408 1.38 -5.25 3.59
CA SER A 408 1.55 -4.19 2.59
C SER A 408 1.99 -2.84 3.19
N GLY A 409 2.16 -2.77 4.50
CA GLY A 409 2.61 -1.56 5.21
C GLY A 409 1.60 -0.42 5.22
N ARG A 410 1.83 0.51 6.13
CA ARG A 410 1.10 1.79 6.22
C ARG A 410 2.07 2.89 6.66
N PRO A 411 1.78 4.16 6.31
CA PRO A 411 2.65 5.28 6.71
C PRO A 411 2.73 5.51 8.22
N ASP A 412 1.69 5.13 8.97
CA ASP A 412 1.69 5.24 10.43
C ASP A 412 2.09 3.90 11.08
N PRO A 413 3.04 3.89 12.03
CA PRO A 413 3.52 2.67 12.68
C PRO A 413 2.45 1.91 13.44
N ASP A 414 1.40 2.58 13.91
CA ASP A 414 0.27 1.91 14.58
C ASP A 414 -0.37 0.85 13.68
N ALA A 415 -0.49 1.14 12.41
CA ALA A 415 -1.06 0.22 11.43
C ALA A 415 -0.07 -0.85 10.92
N ASN A 416 1.16 -0.85 11.41
CA ASN A 416 2.17 -1.88 11.15
C ASN A 416 2.33 -2.77 12.38
N ILE A 417 3.04 -2.31 13.41
CA ILE A 417 3.33 -3.12 14.60
C ILE A 417 2.07 -3.50 15.38
N ALA A 418 1.15 -2.54 15.60
CA ALA A 418 -0.06 -2.82 16.38
C ALA A 418 -1.10 -3.63 15.62
N ALA A 419 -1.12 -3.56 14.28
CA ALA A 419 -2.04 -4.35 13.46
C ALA A 419 -1.79 -5.87 13.59
N TRP A 420 -0.55 -6.26 13.88
CA TRP A 420 -0.13 -7.65 13.99
C TRP A 420 0.06 -8.14 15.42
N ALA A 421 0.53 -7.28 16.33
CA ALA A 421 0.92 -7.69 17.68
C ALA A 421 0.03 -7.12 18.80
N GLY A 422 -0.91 -6.20 18.52
CA GLY A 422 -1.88 -5.74 19.51
C GLY A 422 -2.83 -6.86 19.95
N CYS A 423 -3.24 -6.89 21.20
CA CYS A 423 -4.06 -7.97 21.77
C CYS A 423 -5.35 -8.24 21.00
N GLU A 424 -6.05 -7.18 20.55
CA GLU A 424 -7.31 -7.29 19.78
C GLU A 424 -7.11 -6.98 18.29
N ALA A 425 -5.88 -7.03 17.78
CA ALA A 425 -5.61 -6.65 16.41
C ALA A 425 -6.13 -7.69 15.40
N PHE A 426 -6.62 -7.21 14.28
CA PHE A 426 -7.29 -8.06 13.28
C PHE A 426 -6.35 -9.02 12.53
N GLN A 427 -5.04 -8.71 12.47
CA GLN A 427 -4.00 -9.58 11.89
C GLN A 427 -3.27 -10.41 12.96
N ASN A 428 -3.64 -10.30 14.20
CA ASN A 428 -3.05 -11.10 15.28
C ASN A 428 -3.58 -12.54 15.25
N TRP A 429 -3.20 -13.27 14.23
CA TRP A 429 -3.62 -14.67 14.02
C TRP A 429 -3.21 -15.57 15.19
N GLY A 430 -2.05 -15.30 15.78
CA GLY A 430 -1.49 -16.09 16.89
C GLY A 430 -2.08 -15.77 18.25
N ARG A 431 -2.96 -14.78 18.36
CA ARG A 431 -3.53 -14.33 19.66
C ARG A 431 -2.48 -13.93 20.69
N TYR A 432 -1.35 -13.39 20.25
CA TYR A 432 -0.38 -12.78 21.16
C TYR A 432 -1.03 -11.63 21.92
N CYS A 433 -0.74 -11.52 23.22
CA CYS A 433 -1.22 -10.41 24.03
C CYS A 433 -0.24 -10.13 25.17
N ASN A 434 0.34 -8.93 25.15
CA ASN A 434 1.15 -8.40 26.24
C ASN A 434 0.57 -7.04 26.67
N PRO A 435 0.04 -6.93 27.92
CA PRO A 435 -0.56 -5.68 28.41
C PRO A 435 0.41 -4.49 28.44
N ASP A 436 1.70 -4.72 28.69
CA ASP A 436 2.71 -3.65 28.70
C ASP A 436 2.94 -3.12 27.28
N PHE A 437 2.98 -4.00 26.29
CA PHE A 437 3.04 -3.63 24.87
C PHE A 437 1.82 -2.79 24.45
N ASP A 438 0.61 -3.26 24.74
CA ASP A 438 -0.63 -2.53 24.43
C ASP A 438 -0.72 -1.20 25.19
N GLY A 439 -0.22 -1.14 26.43
CA GLY A 439 -0.14 0.09 27.22
C GLY A 439 0.77 1.14 26.60
N VAL A 440 1.92 0.74 26.03
CA VAL A 440 2.82 1.64 25.29
C VAL A 440 2.17 2.12 23.99
N LEU A 441 1.52 1.22 23.24
CA LEU A 441 0.79 1.58 22.02
C LEU A 441 -0.36 2.56 22.31
N ALA A 442 -1.09 2.37 23.42
CA ALA A 442 -2.15 3.28 23.84
C ALA A 442 -1.61 4.70 24.06
N GLN A 443 -0.47 4.83 24.79
CA GLN A 443 0.20 6.12 24.97
C GLN A 443 0.64 6.74 23.64
N ALA A 444 1.17 5.94 22.70
CA ALA A 444 1.58 6.42 21.38
C ALA A 444 0.40 6.93 20.53
N ARG A 445 -0.77 6.35 20.71
CA ARG A 445 -2.03 6.78 20.07
C ARG A 445 -2.60 8.07 20.65
N GLU A 446 -2.32 8.36 21.92
CA GLU A 446 -2.89 9.51 22.63
C GLU A 446 -2.16 10.83 22.34
N THR A 447 -0.96 10.80 21.79
CA THR A 447 -0.17 12.00 21.50
C THR A 447 0.00 12.23 20.01
N THR A 448 -0.07 13.52 19.60
CA THR A 448 0.26 13.97 18.24
C THR A 448 1.69 14.51 18.14
N ASP A 449 2.44 14.50 19.25
CA ASP A 449 3.85 14.87 19.27
C ASP A 449 4.70 13.77 18.64
N ASP A 450 5.28 14.05 17.50
CA ASP A 450 6.04 13.10 16.69
C ASP A 450 7.28 12.54 17.40
N ALA A 451 7.98 13.37 18.18
CA ALA A 451 9.15 12.92 18.93
C ALA A 451 8.74 11.94 20.03
N ARG A 452 7.68 12.27 20.76
CA ARG A 452 7.11 11.39 21.79
C ARG A 452 6.58 10.08 21.18
N ARG A 453 5.88 10.14 20.04
CA ARG A 453 5.42 8.93 19.33
C ARG A 453 6.60 8.05 18.94
N THR A 454 7.68 8.64 18.41
CA THR A 454 8.88 7.88 18.02
C THR A 454 9.48 7.12 19.21
N VAL A 455 9.62 7.75 20.36
CA VAL A 455 10.12 7.08 21.59
C VAL A 455 9.22 5.93 21.99
N LEU A 456 7.88 6.11 21.97
CA LEU A 456 6.93 5.09 22.39
C LEU A 456 6.90 3.90 21.42
N TYR A 457 6.93 4.13 20.08
CA TYR A 457 6.98 3.01 19.13
C TYR A 457 8.29 2.24 19.18
N ARG A 458 9.43 2.89 19.46
CA ARG A 458 10.70 2.19 19.72
C ARG A 458 10.64 1.37 21.01
N GLN A 459 10.03 1.91 22.06
CA GLN A 459 9.79 1.14 23.28
C GLN A 459 8.90 -0.09 23.00
N ALA A 460 7.84 0.05 22.20
CA ALA A 460 7.01 -1.07 21.77
C ALA A 460 7.81 -2.09 20.94
N ALA A 461 8.68 -1.63 20.03
CA ALA A 461 9.56 -2.50 19.26
C ALA A 461 10.50 -3.33 20.17
N GLY A 462 11.05 -2.74 21.24
CA GLY A 462 11.87 -3.48 22.23
C GLY A 462 11.09 -4.62 22.93
N ILE A 463 9.83 -4.38 23.32
CA ILE A 463 8.97 -5.43 23.89
C ILE A 463 8.67 -6.51 22.82
N PHE A 464 8.30 -6.07 21.61
CA PHE A 464 8.04 -6.98 20.48
C PHE A 464 9.23 -7.90 20.19
N LEU A 465 10.45 -7.37 20.16
CA LEU A 465 11.67 -8.12 19.89
C LEU A 465 12.05 -9.06 21.05
N THR A 466 11.66 -8.74 22.27
CA THR A 466 11.85 -9.62 23.44
C THR A 466 10.91 -10.81 23.41
N ASP A 467 9.62 -10.58 23.17
CA ASP A 467 8.59 -11.64 23.14
C ASP A 467 8.58 -12.38 21.81
N LEU A 468 8.99 -11.70 20.76
CA LEU A 468 9.13 -12.18 19.39
C LEU A 468 7.88 -12.93 18.89
N PRO A 469 6.70 -12.30 18.92
CA PRO A 469 5.48 -12.92 18.41
C PRO A 469 5.54 -13.17 16.90
N GLN A 470 6.46 -12.47 16.24
CA GLN A 470 6.77 -12.59 14.82
C GLN A 470 8.26 -12.34 14.58
N ILE A 471 8.78 -12.91 13.51
CA ILE A 471 10.11 -12.62 12.98
C ILE A 471 9.93 -11.87 11.66
N VAL A 472 10.26 -10.58 11.61
CA VAL A 472 10.32 -9.85 10.34
C VAL A 472 11.54 -10.32 9.56
N LEU A 473 11.37 -10.58 8.26
CA LEU A 473 12.43 -11.12 7.40
C LEU A 473 13.13 -10.01 6.62
N TYR A 474 12.38 -9.25 5.85
CA TYR A 474 12.88 -8.16 5.01
C TYR A 474 11.75 -7.21 4.61
N HIS A 475 12.11 -5.97 4.35
CA HIS A 475 11.26 -4.98 3.70
C HIS A 475 11.46 -5.01 2.19
N TYR A 476 10.37 -4.83 1.46
CA TYR A 476 10.40 -4.83 0.01
C TYR A 476 11.05 -3.55 -0.55
N THR A 477 11.58 -3.67 -1.76
CA THR A 477 11.83 -2.56 -2.67
C THR A 477 10.79 -2.65 -3.78
N SER A 478 9.97 -1.61 -3.93
CA SER A 478 9.06 -1.52 -5.07
C SER A 478 9.86 -1.23 -6.34
N VAL A 479 9.54 -1.94 -7.41
CA VAL A 479 10.17 -1.76 -8.72
C VAL A 479 9.10 -1.57 -9.78
N TRP A 480 9.12 -0.41 -10.41
CA TRP A 480 8.28 -0.11 -11.57
C TRP A 480 9.13 -0.11 -12.82
N GLY A 481 8.63 -0.77 -13.87
CA GLY A 481 9.14 -0.61 -15.22
C GLY A 481 8.27 0.40 -15.96
N MET A 482 8.88 1.29 -16.72
CA MET A 482 8.12 2.24 -17.54
C MET A 482 8.83 2.53 -18.86
N ARG A 483 8.07 2.87 -19.89
CA ARG A 483 8.66 3.37 -21.14
C ARG A 483 9.35 4.69 -20.87
N ARG A 484 10.46 4.95 -21.55
CA ARG A 484 11.19 6.22 -21.41
C ARG A 484 10.41 7.45 -21.87
N SER A 485 9.34 7.25 -22.65
CA SER A 485 8.38 8.31 -23.00
C SER A 485 7.51 8.75 -21.81
N VAL A 486 7.41 7.94 -20.74
CA VAL A 486 6.69 8.30 -19.52
C VAL A 486 7.61 9.15 -18.64
N THR A 487 7.16 10.37 -18.32
CA THR A 487 7.89 11.33 -17.50
C THR A 487 7.02 11.85 -16.35
N GLY A 488 7.63 12.47 -15.34
CA GLY A 488 6.91 13.04 -14.19
C GLY A 488 6.39 12.02 -13.16
N PHE A 489 6.76 10.75 -13.28
CA PHE A 489 6.43 9.73 -12.29
C PHE A 489 7.19 9.99 -10.98
N THR A 490 6.48 9.85 -9.86
CA THR A 490 7.06 9.91 -8.51
C THR A 490 6.74 8.63 -7.76
N ALA A 491 7.77 7.97 -7.24
CA ALA A 491 7.61 6.78 -6.41
C ALA A 491 7.13 7.15 -5.00
N TYR A 492 6.21 6.36 -4.47
CA TYR A 492 5.69 6.49 -3.11
C TYR A 492 5.96 5.20 -2.32
N PRO A 493 6.23 5.29 -1.00
CA PRO A 493 6.54 4.12 -0.18
C PRO A 493 5.38 3.11 -0.07
N ASP A 494 4.14 3.54 -0.30
CA ASP A 494 2.97 2.66 -0.32
C ASP A 494 2.82 1.85 -1.61
N GLY A 495 3.73 2.04 -2.57
CA GLY A 495 3.79 1.32 -3.84
C GLY A 495 2.80 1.81 -4.91
N LEU A 496 1.87 2.70 -4.57
CA LEU A 496 0.78 3.10 -5.48
C LEU A 496 1.25 4.08 -6.54
N ILE A 497 0.81 3.87 -7.78
CA ILE A 497 1.05 4.76 -8.92
C ILE A 497 0.09 5.95 -8.83
N ARG A 498 0.65 7.15 -8.68
CA ARG A 498 -0.10 8.42 -8.73
C ARG A 498 0.17 9.12 -10.04
N LEU A 499 -0.90 9.58 -10.70
CA LEU A 499 -0.84 10.09 -12.06
C LEU A 499 -0.74 11.62 -12.15
N GLN A 500 -0.73 12.31 -11.03
CA GLN A 500 -0.44 13.75 -11.00
C GLN A 500 0.99 14.00 -11.46
N GLY A 501 1.15 14.83 -12.47
CA GLY A 501 2.46 15.15 -13.08
C GLY A 501 2.90 14.19 -14.18
N VAL A 502 2.31 13.01 -14.30
CA VAL A 502 2.69 11.99 -15.29
C VAL A 502 2.30 12.44 -16.70
N LYS A 503 3.22 12.30 -17.63
CA LYS A 503 3.08 12.66 -19.06
C LYS A 503 3.62 11.56 -19.94
N ILE A 504 3.08 11.47 -21.16
CA ILE A 504 3.67 10.69 -22.25
C ILE A 504 4.25 11.68 -23.24
N GLU A 505 5.57 11.67 -23.39
CA GLU A 505 6.25 12.49 -24.40
C GLU A 505 6.25 11.74 -25.74
N ALA A 506 6.10 12.49 -26.85
CA ALA A 506 6.22 11.89 -28.16
C ALA A 506 7.63 11.30 -28.33
N ALA A 507 7.72 10.11 -28.90
CA ALA A 507 9.03 9.53 -29.26
C ALA A 507 9.81 10.52 -30.14
N LYS A 508 11.05 10.84 -29.72
CA LYS A 508 11.94 11.74 -30.45
C LYS A 508 12.47 11.06 -31.68
#